data_3c52a9401286f86059e4f54da26be8d0
#
_entry.id   3c52a9401286f86059e4f54da26be8d0
#
_cell.length_a   1.000
_cell.length_b   1.000
_cell.length_c   1.000
_cell.angle_alpha   90.00
_cell.angle_beta   90.00
_cell.angle_gamma   90.00
#
_symmetry.space_group_name_H-M   'P 1'
#
loop_
_entity.id
_entity.type
_entity.pdbx_description
1 polymer ?
#
loop_
_entity_poly.entity_id
_entity_poly.type
_entity_poly.pdbx_seq_one_letter_code
_entity_poly.pdbx_strand_id
1 'polypeptide(L)'
;MGVASVFPQLEPLLPAVSKPIQYVGGELGAVVKDWDAATVRWALMYPDAYEVGLPNQGVQILYEVLNEQPDVLAERTYAVWPDLERLMRERDVPQFTVDAHRPVGAFDLFGVSIATELGYTNLLTALDLAGLPLEAADRHDGHPIVVAGGHAAFNPEPIADFIDAAVLGDGEEAVLEITGIVRRWKSEGAPGGRDELLLRLARTESVYVPRFYDVDYLPDGRIHRVVPNRGDVPFRVHKRTTMNLDEWPYPKKPLVPLAETVHERYAVEIFRGCTRGCRFCQAGMITRPVRERSLQTIGEMVENGIRMSGFEEVGLLS
;
A
#
# COMPACT_ATOMS: atom_id res chain seq x y z
N MET A 1 19.65 -10.80 -12.71
CA MET A 1 19.13 -10.19 -13.96
C MET A 1 17.92 -9.38 -13.60
N GLY A 2 17.93 -8.07 -13.93
CA GLY A 2 16.82 -7.18 -13.62
C GLY A 2 15.48 -7.65 -14.24
N VAL A 3 14.39 -7.30 -13.58
CA VAL A 3 13.03 -7.57 -14.11
C VAL A 3 12.78 -6.62 -15.29
N ALA A 4 12.37 -7.19 -16.42
CA ALA A 4 12.09 -6.41 -17.62
C ALA A 4 10.86 -5.52 -17.43
N SER A 5 10.92 -4.29 -17.97
CA SER A 5 9.76 -3.39 -18.02
C SER A 5 8.72 -3.94 -19.00
N VAL A 6 7.45 -3.83 -18.65
CA VAL A 6 6.31 -4.16 -19.54
C VAL A 6 5.96 -3.00 -20.48
N PHE A 7 6.65 -1.86 -20.39
CA PHE A 7 6.35 -0.69 -21.22
C PHE A 7 6.33 -0.97 -22.72
N PRO A 8 7.25 -1.78 -23.30
CA PRO A 8 7.19 -2.12 -24.72
C PRO A 8 5.91 -2.85 -25.14
N GLN A 9 5.24 -3.56 -24.21
CA GLN A 9 3.95 -4.21 -24.43
C GLN A 9 2.78 -3.26 -24.18
N LEU A 10 2.93 -2.33 -23.25
CA LEU A 10 1.93 -1.33 -22.85
C LEU A 10 1.83 -0.19 -23.88
N GLU A 11 2.97 0.36 -24.33
CA GLU A 11 3.03 1.53 -25.22
C GLU A 11 2.10 1.42 -26.44
N PRO A 12 2.05 0.29 -27.17
CA PRO A 12 1.15 0.15 -28.32
C PRO A 12 -0.34 0.19 -27.98
N LEU A 13 -0.71 0.03 -26.70
CA LEU A 13 -2.11 0.06 -26.25
C LEU A 13 -2.57 1.48 -25.93
N LEU A 14 -1.64 2.36 -25.55
CA LEU A 14 -1.93 3.70 -25.06
C LEU A 14 -2.75 4.58 -26.03
N PRO A 15 -2.56 4.51 -27.38
CA PRO A 15 -3.40 5.29 -28.31
C PRO A 15 -4.88 4.88 -28.33
N ALA A 16 -5.21 3.70 -27.78
CA ALA A 16 -6.57 3.15 -27.77
C ALA A 16 -7.32 3.36 -26.44
N VAL A 17 -6.71 4.05 -25.49
CA VAL A 17 -7.32 4.32 -24.16
C VAL A 17 -7.65 5.80 -23.99
N SER A 18 -8.61 6.10 -23.12
CA SER A 18 -9.14 7.45 -22.91
C SER A 18 -8.15 8.39 -22.20
N LYS A 19 -7.29 7.86 -21.31
CA LYS A 19 -6.37 8.67 -20.48
C LYS A 19 -4.96 8.05 -20.45
N PRO A 20 -4.26 8.01 -21.59
CA PRO A 20 -2.96 7.32 -21.70
C PRO A 20 -1.89 7.89 -20.78
N ILE A 21 -1.94 9.18 -20.48
CA ILE A 21 -0.93 9.88 -19.66
C ILE A 21 -0.85 9.33 -18.23
N GLN A 22 -1.89 8.69 -17.71
CA GLN A 22 -1.92 8.10 -16.38
C GLN A 22 -1.05 6.85 -16.24
N TYR A 23 -0.58 6.31 -17.37
CA TYR A 23 0.14 5.04 -17.41
C TYR A 23 1.61 5.17 -17.85
N VAL A 24 2.08 6.40 -18.12
CA VAL A 24 3.43 6.61 -18.67
C VAL A 24 4.51 6.81 -17.59
N GLY A 25 4.12 7.16 -16.37
CA GLY A 25 5.05 7.50 -15.30
C GLY A 25 5.87 8.77 -15.58
N GLY A 26 6.93 8.99 -14.81
CA GLY A 26 7.84 10.13 -15.01
C GLY A 26 7.39 11.39 -14.29
N GLU A 27 6.52 11.27 -13.28
CA GLU A 27 6.12 12.40 -12.44
C GLU A 27 7.34 13.03 -11.76
N LEU A 28 7.33 14.37 -11.66
CA LEU A 28 8.31 15.06 -10.83
C LEU A 28 8.19 14.55 -9.39
N GLY A 29 9.32 14.26 -8.77
CA GLY A 29 9.35 13.69 -7.42
C GLY A 29 9.35 12.15 -7.39
N ALA A 30 9.10 11.47 -8.51
CA ALA A 30 9.22 10.01 -8.57
C ALA A 30 10.65 9.53 -8.29
N VAL A 31 10.76 8.43 -7.55
CA VAL A 31 12.05 7.83 -7.17
C VAL A 31 12.34 6.64 -8.07
N VAL A 32 13.46 6.69 -8.76
CA VAL A 32 13.95 5.58 -9.58
C VAL A 32 15.19 4.98 -8.94
N LYS A 33 15.14 3.69 -8.64
CA LYS A 33 16.26 2.93 -8.08
C LYS A 33 16.60 1.73 -8.93
N ASP A 34 17.85 1.28 -8.81
CA ASP A 34 18.29 0.05 -9.43
C ASP A 34 17.59 -1.16 -8.76
N TRP A 35 16.95 -1.98 -9.58
CA TRP A 35 16.27 -3.20 -9.14
C TRP A 35 17.20 -4.19 -8.46
N ASP A 36 18.39 -4.41 -9.06
CA ASP A 36 19.32 -5.42 -8.57
C ASP A 36 20.07 -4.97 -7.30
N ALA A 37 20.12 -3.65 -7.03
CA ALA A 37 20.64 -3.10 -5.79
C ALA A 37 19.68 -3.20 -4.59
N ALA A 38 18.38 -3.38 -4.86
CA ALA A 38 17.37 -3.47 -3.79
C ALA A 38 17.31 -4.87 -3.19
N THR A 39 17.44 -4.97 -1.87
CA THR A 39 17.25 -6.21 -1.11
C THR A 39 15.77 -6.56 -0.94
N VAL A 40 14.94 -5.55 -0.70
CA VAL A 40 13.48 -5.70 -0.53
C VAL A 40 12.76 -4.73 -1.47
N ARG A 41 11.71 -5.25 -2.14
CA ARG A 41 10.96 -4.53 -3.16
C ARG A 41 9.49 -4.52 -2.84
N TRP A 42 8.89 -3.33 -2.81
CA TRP A 42 7.48 -3.09 -2.59
C TRP A 42 6.80 -2.57 -3.84
N ALA A 43 5.70 -3.20 -4.27
CA ALA A 43 4.71 -2.56 -5.11
C ALA A 43 3.64 -1.97 -4.18
N LEU A 44 3.45 -0.65 -4.20
CA LEU A 44 2.47 0.05 -3.39
C LEU A 44 1.25 0.40 -4.23
N MET A 45 0.11 -0.16 -3.89
CA MET A 45 -1.15 0.09 -4.59
C MET A 45 -2.09 0.97 -3.79
N TYR A 46 -2.65 1.98 -4.45
CA TYR A 46 -3.95 2.51 -4.09
C TYR A 46 -4.98 1.89 -5.04
N PRO A 47 -6.01 1.14 -4.53
CA PRO A 47 -6.89 0.36 -5.39
C PRO A 47 -8.01 1.21 -6.01
N ASP A 48 -7.62 2.30 -6.67
CA ASP A 48 -8.46 3.17 -7.48
C ASP A 48 -7.63 3.73 -8.64
N ALA A 49 -8.26 4.46 -9.56
CA ALA A 49 -7.58 5.07 -10.69
C ALA A 49 -6.49 6.06 -10.26
N TYR A 50 -5.52 6.30 -11.14
CA TYR A 50 -4.39 7.19 -10.93
C TYR A 50 -4.80 8.57 -10.37
N GLU A 51 -5.83 9.20 -10.95
CA GLU A 51 -6.29 10.54 -10.54
C GLU A 51 -6.81 10.61 -9.10
N VAL A 52 -7.22 9.47 -8.53
CA VAL A 52 -7.67 9.34 -7.13
C VAL A 52 -6.52 8.88 -6.24
N GLY A 53 -5.73 7.94 -6.73
CA GLY A 53 -4.69 7.28 -5.95
C GLY A 53 -3.42 8.10 -5.77
N LEU A 54 -2.99 8.86 -6.80
CA LEU A 54 -1.74 9.61 -6.73
C LEU A 54 -1.74 10.68 -5.63
N PRO A 55 -2.81 11.48 -5.42
CA PRO A 55 -2.83 12.45 -4.33
C PRO A 55 -3.01 11.85 -2.93
N ASN A 56 -3.15 10.52 -2.79
CA ASN A 56 -3.34 9.90 -1.49
C ASN A 56 -2.10 10.04 -0.60
N GLN A 57 -2.23 10.80 0.49
CA GLN A 57 -1.13 11.09 1.41
C GLN A 57 -0.56 9.83 2.08
N GLY A 58 -1.41 8.86 2.45
CA GLY A 58 -0.94 7.63 3.08
C GLY A 58 0.03 6.85 2.20
N VAL A 59 -0.28 6.69 0.92
CA VAL A 59 0.62 6.02 -0.03
C VAL A 59 1.88 6.85 -0.27
N GLN A 60 1.78 8.17 -0.37
CA GLN A 60 2.95 9.05 -0.57
C GLN A 60 3.89 8.99 0.63
N ILE A 61 3.38 8.99 1.86
CA ILE A 61 4.19 8.85 3.08
C ILE A 61 4.92 7.49 3.10
N LEU A 62 4.22 6.39 2.83
CA LEU A 62 4.83 5.05 2.79
C LEU A 62 5.86 4.93 1.66
N TYR A 63 5.60 5.53 0.51
CA TYR A 63 6.54 5.60 -0.61
C TYR A 63 7.83 6.33 -0.23
N GLU A 64 7.72 7.48 0.47
CA GLU A 64 8.88 8.23 1.00
C GLU A 64 9.65 7.41 2.03
N VAL A 65 8.95 6.90 3.08
CA VAL A 65 9.54 6.11 4.17
C VAL A 65 10.34 4.92 3.64
N LEU A 66 9.80 4.18 2.68
CA LEU A 66 10.45 3.02 2.10
C LEU A 66 11.61 3.42 1.20
N ASN A 67 11.44 4.46 0.38
CA ASN A 67 12.49 4.89 -0.55
C ASN A 67 13.62 5.67 0.13
N GLU A 68 13.46 6.17 1.35
CA GLU A 68 14.58 6.67 2.16
C GLU A 68 15.56 5.56 2.57
N GLN A 69 15.11 4.29 2.59
CA GLN A 69 16.01 3.17 2.86
C GLN A 69 16.89 2.88 1.63
N PRO A 70 18.24 2.81 1.77
CA PRO A 70 19.14 2.70 0.61
C PRO A 70 18.98 1.39 -0.16
N ASP A 71 18.59 0.30 0.52
CA ASP A 71 18.47 -1.05 -0.01
C ASP A 71 17.02 -1.50 -0.23
N VAL A 72 16.08 -0.55 -0.22
CA VAL A 72 14.65 -0.80 -0.47
C VAL A 72 14.20 -0.04 -1.70
N LEU A 73 13.44 -0.71 -2.55
CA LEU A 73 12.75 -0.13 -3.69
C LEU A 73 11.24 -0.18 -3.42
N ALA A 74 10.58 0.96 -3.48
CA ALA A 74 9.13 1.03 -3.51
C ALA A 74 8.69 1.70 -4.82
N GLU A 75 7.75 1.07 -5.53
CA GLU A 75 7.13 1.59 -6.74
C GLU A 75 5.61 1.60 -6.59
N ARG A 76 4.95 2.53 -7.29
CA ARG A 76 3.50 2.75 -7.18
C ARG A 76 2.74 2.02 -8.29
N THR A 77 1.55 1.56 -7.95
CA THR A 77 0.59 1.03 -8.93
C THR A 77 -0.83 1.46 -8.57
N TYR A 78 -1.69 1.53 -9.56
CA TYR A 78 -3.08 1.97 -9.43
C TYR A 78 -4.00 1.01 -10.18
N ALA A 79 -5.30 1.06 -9.89
CA ALA A 79 -6.28 0.37 -10.72
C ALA A 79 -6.31 1.00 -12.12
N VAL A 80 -6.35 0.16 -13.12
CA VAL A 80 -6.45 0.62 -14.51
C VAL A 80 -7.93 0.85 -14.89
N TRP A 81 -8.17 1.79 -15.80
CA TRP A 81 -9.51 2.00 -16.34
C TRP A 81 -9.95 0.77 -17.18
N PRO A 82 -11.28 0.53 -17.29
CA PRO A 82 -11.79 -0.66 -17.99
C PRO A 82 -11.35 -0.77 -19.46
N ASP A 83 -11.07 0.33 -20.13
CA ASP A 83 -10.57 0.35 -21.51
C ASP A 83 -9.16 -0.24 -21.61
N LEU A 84 -8.26 0.16 -20.67
CA LEU A 84 -6.93 -0.42 -20.60
C LEU A 84 -6.97 -1.86 -20.04
N GLU A 85 -7.78 -2.14 -19.02
CA GLU A 85 -7.94 -3.49 -18.45
C GLU A 85 -8.29 -4.52 -19.55
N ARG A 86 -9.27 -4.19 -20.40
CA ARG A 86 -9.66 -5.06 -21.51
C ARG A 86 -8.48 -5.33 -22.45
N LEU A 87 -7.72 -4.30 -22.84
CA LEU A 87 -6.56 -4.45 -23.73
C LEU A 87 -5.42 -5.24 -23.07
N MET A 88 -5.18 -5.04 -21.77
CA MET A 88 -4.20 -5.81 -21.01
C MET A 88 -4.55 -7.29 -21.01
N ARG A 89 -5.82 -7.65 -20.78
CA ARG A 89 -6.30 -9.03 -20.85
C ARG A 89 -6.16 -9.64 -22.25
N GLU A 90 -6.48 -8.87 -23.30
CA GLU A 90 -6.36 -9.31 -24.69
C GLU A 90 -4.90 -9.55 -25.14
N ARG A 91 -3.93 -8.91 -24.48
CA ARG A 91 -2.52 -8.90 -24.85
C ARG A 91 -1.58 -9.51 -23.80
N ASP A 92 -2.14 -10.10 -22.76
CA ASP A 92 -1.39 -10.70 -21.65
C ASP A 92 -0.39 -9.72 -21.01
N VAL A 93 -0.76 -8.41 -20.90
CA VAL A 93 0.03 -7.41 -20.20
C VAL A 93 -0.34 -7.46 -18.72
N PRO A 94 0.61 -7.76 -17.83
CA PRO A 94 0.30 -7.88 -16.39
C PRO A 94 0.10 -6.53 -15.72
N GLN A 95 -0.52 -6.51 -14.52
CA GLN A 95 -0.53 -5.35 -13.64
C GLN A 95 0.90 -4.86 -13.39
N PHE A 96 1.11 -3.56 -13.51
CA PHE A 96 2.44 -2.94 -13.52
C PHE A 96 2.53 -1.73 -12.60
N THR A 97 3.75 -1.37 -12.23
CA THR A 97 4.07 -0.14 -11.53
C THR A 97 4.24 1.03 -12.50
N VAL A 98 3.81 2.23 -12.11
CA VAL A 98 3.95 3.42 -12.97
C VAL A 98 5.37 4.01 -12.96
N ASP A 99 6.17 3.75 -11.92
CA ASP A 99 7.51 4.32 -11.80
C ASP A 99 8.51 3.73 -12.82
N ALA A 100 8.51 2.41 -13.02
CA ALA A 100 9.41 1.74 -13.95
C ALA A 100 8.74 0.66 -14.81
N HIS A 101 7.42 0.59 -14.79
CA HIS A 101 6.60 -0.36 -15.55
C HIS A 101 7.00 -1.82 -15.30
N ARG A 102 7.30 -2.17 -14.05
CA ARG A 102 7.63 -3.53 -13.67
C ARG A 102 6.36 -4.32 -13.32
N PRO A 103 6.28 -5.61 -13.68
CA PRO A 103 5.14 -6.43 -13.29
C PRO A 103 5.05 -6.56 -11.77
N VAL A 104 3.86 -6.31 -11.20
CA VAL A 104 3.63 -6.36 -9.75
C VAL A 104 3.98 -7.72 -9.16
N GLY A 105 3.73 -8.80 -9.89
CA GLY A 105 4.06 -10.17 -9.46
C GLY A 105 5.55 -10.44 -9.23
N ALA A 106 6.46 -9.56 -9.69
CA ALA A 106 7.91 -9.71 -9.50
C ALA A 106 8.43 -9.12 -8.18
N PHE A 107 7.62 -8.38 -7.46
CA PHE A 107 8.00 -7.75 -6.19
C PHE A 107 8.00 -8.74 -5.02
N ASP A 108 8.68 -8.41 -3.93
CA ASP A 108 8.66 -9.23 -2.70
C ASP A 108 7.36 -9.02 -1.91
N LEU A 109 6.84 -7.79 -1.93
CA LEU A 109 5.64 -7.39 -1.21
C LEU A 109 4.72 -6.57 -2.12
N PHE A 110 3.44 -6.87 -2.05
CA PHE A 110 2.38 -6.11 -2.69
C PHE A 110 1.54 -5.44 -1.61
N GLY A 111 1.88 -4.19 -1.30
CA GLY A 111 1.19 -3.39 -0.29
C GLY A 111 -0.01 -2.66 -0.88
N VAL A 112 -1.20 -2.86 -0.32
CA VAL A 112 -2.44 -2.27 -0.82
C VAL A 112 -3.06 -1.38 0.26
N SER A 113 -3.16 -0.08 -0.02
CA SER A 113 -3.76 0.90 0.88
C SER A 113 -5.26 1.03 0.61
N ILE A 114 -6.07 0.32 1.38
CA ILE A 114 -7.51 0.26 1.21
C ILE A 114 -8.18 1.26 2.16
N ALA A 115 -8.54 2.43 1.62
CA ALA A 115 -9.19 3.48 2.42
C ALA A 115 -10.66 3.18 2.69
N THR A 116 -11.35 2.53 1.74
CA THR A 116 -12.77 2.16 1.83
C THR A 116 -12.99 0.80 1.17
N GLU A 117 -14.12 0.15 1.50
CA GLU A 117 -14.54 -1.14 0.94
C GLU A 117 -14.78 -1.11 -0.58
N LEU A 118 -14.94 0.08 -1.17
CA LEU A 118 -15.05 0.24 -2.64
C LEU A 118 -13.80 -0.25 -3.38
N GLY A 119 -12.64 -0.27 -2.70
CA GLY A 119 -11.39 -0.77 -3.25
C GLY A 119 -11.25 -2.30 -3.31
N TYR A 120 -12.16 -3.07 -2.69
CA TYR A 120 -12.01 -4.53 -2.58
C TYR A 120 -12.02 -5.23 -3.95
N THR A 121 -12.96 -4.88 -4.82
CA THR A 121 -13.03 -5.48 -6.15
C THR A 121 -11.85 -5.09 -7.05
N ASN A 122 -11.34 -3.87 -6.88
CA ASN A 122 -10.15 -3.41 -7.62
C ASN A 122 -8.88 -4.14 -7.15
N LEU A 123 -8.79 -4.52 -5.86
CA LEU A 123 -7.74 -5.43 -5.37
C LEU A 123 -7.79 -6.77 -6.11
N LEU A 124 -8.99 -7.38 -6.24
CA LEU A 124 -9.13 -8.67 -6.94
C LEU A 124 -8.75 -8.55 -8.43
N THR A 125 -9.18 -7.48 -9.09
CA THR A 125 -8.78 -7.21 -10.49
C THR A 125 -7.26 -7.06 -10.61
N ALA A 126 -6.60 -6.38 -9.67
CA ALA A 126 -5.16 -6.21 -9.69
C ALA A 126 -4.39 -7.52 -9.45
N LEU A 127 -4.88 -8.38 -8.54
CA LEU A 127 -4.30 -9.72 -8.32
C LEU A 127 -4.40 -10.58 -9.58
N ASP A 128 -5.58 -10.60 -10.21
CA ASP A 128 -5.83 -11.36 -11.43
C ASP A 128 -4.96 -10.86 -12.60
N LEU A 129 -4.92 -9.54 -12.84
CA LEU A 129 -4.04 -8.96 -13.85
C LEU A 129 -2.54 -9.18 -13.55
N ALA A 130 -2.15 -9.25 -12.26
CA ALA A 130 -0.77 -9.56 -11.89
C ALA A 130 -0.42 -11.05 -12.09
N GLY A 131 -1.37 -11.90 -12.50
CA GLY A 131 -1.20 -13.34 -12.62
C GLY A 131 -1.01 -14.04 -11.27
N LEU A 132 -1.49 -13.42 -10.18
CA LEU A 132 -1.42 -13.97 -8.83
C LEU A 132 -2.70 -14.77 -8.52
N PRO A 133 -2.59 -15.92 -7.86
CA PRO A 133 -3.76 -16.61 -7.33
C PRO A 133 -4.59 -15.66 -6.48
N LEU A 134 -5.90 -15.61 -6.72
CA LEU A 134 -6.80 -14.76 -5.93
C LEU A 134 -6.74 -15.17 -4.45
N GLU A 135 -6.95 -16.45 -4.18
CA GLU A 135 -6.89 -16.98 -2.82
C GLU A 135 -5.45 -17.02 -2.31
N ALA A 136 -5.25 -16.47 -1.11
CA ALA A 136 -3.94 -16.45 -0.45
C ALA A 136 -3.42 -17.86 -0.17
N ALA A 137 -4.32 -18.82 0.03
CA ALA A 137 -3.99 -20.23 0.25
C ALA A 137 -3.29 -20.90 -0.94
N ASP A 138 -3.56 -20.43 -2.17
CA ASP A 138 -2.99 -20.97 -3.41
C ASP A 138 -1.65 -20.32 -3.79
N ARG A 139 -1.19 -19.32 -3.02
CA ARG A 139 0.10 -18.66 -3.28
C ARG A 139 1.27 -19.44 -2.71
N HIS A 140 2.36 -19.46 -3.46
CA HIS A 140 3.62 -20.15 -3.10
C HIS A 140 4.78 -19.14 -2.95
N ASP A 141 5.98 -19.63 -2.65
CA ASP A 141 7.20 -18.84 -2.36
C ASP A 141 7.59 -17.86 -3.47
N GLY A 142 7.22 -18.14 -4.73
CA GLY A 142 7.50 -17.25 -5.86
C GLY A 142 6.58 -16.04 -5.98
N HIS A 143 5.51 -15.97 -5.21
CA HIS A 143 4.55 -14.87 -5.25
C HIS A 143 4.82 -13.82 -4.16
N PRO A 144 4.55 -12.53 -4.41
CA PRO A 144 4.66 -11.50 -3.38
C PRO A 144 3.75 -11.80 -2.18
N ILE A 145 4.12 -11.29 -1.01
CA ILE A 145 3.23 -11.24 0.13
C ILE A 145 2.26 -10.07 -0.07
N VAL A 146 0.97 -10.33 -0.10
CA VAL A 146 -0.08 -9.32 -0.26
C VAL A 146 -0.43 -8.76 1.10
N VAL A 147 -0.11 -7.48 1.33
CA VAL A 147 -0.29 -6.79 2.61
C VAL A 147 -1.33 -5.69 2.45
N ALA A 148 -2.49 -5.83 3.09
CA ALA A 148 -3.51 -4.80 3.14
C ALA A 148 -3.24 -3.83 4.30
N GLY A 149 -3.46 -2.54 4.07
CA GLY A 149 -3.45 -1.48 5.08
C GLY A 149 -4.55 -0.45 4.82
N GLY A 150 -4.60 0.59 5.64
CA GLY A 150 -5.61 1.64 5.53
C GLY A 150 -6.86 1.37 6.39
N HIS A 151 -7.84 2.27 6.29
CA HIS A 151 -9.00 2.23 7.20
C HIS A 151 -9.85 0.97 7.07
N ALA A 152 -10.04 0.45 5.85
CA ALA A 152 -10.82 -0.75 5.62
C ALA A 152 -10.14 -2.03 6.15
N ALA A 153 -8.81 -2.02 6.32
CA ALA A 153 -8.07 -3.14 6.90
C ALA A 153 -8.41 -3.40 8.39
N PHE A 154 -9.08 -2.46 9.08
CA PHE A 154 -9.60 -2.70 10.43
C PHE A 154 -10.77 -3.69 10.48
N ASN A 155 -11.39 -3.98 9.35
CA ASN A 155 -12.32 -5.09 9.16
C ASN A 155 -11.83 -5.96 8.01
N PRO A 156 -10.81 -6.80 8.22
CA PRO A 156 -10.14 -7.52 7.14
C PRO A 156 -10.94 -8.76 6.67
N GLU A 157 -11.91 -9.24 7.43
CA GLU A 157 -12.61 -10.51 7.16
C GLU A 157 -13.27 -10.58 5.77
N PRO A 158 -13.88 -9.51 5.22
CA PRO A 158 -14.44 -9.57 3.86
C PRO A 158 -13.43 -9.89 2.76
N ILE A 159 -12.13 -9.65 3.02
CA ILE A 159 -11.03 -9.89 2.07
C ILE A 159 -9.98 -10.85 2.61
N ALA A 160 -10.24 -11.50 3.74
CA ALA A 160 -9.28 -12.36 4.45
C ALA A 160 -8.72 -13.48 3.57
N ASP A 161 -9.55 -14.07 2.70
CA ASP A 161 -9.14 -15.14 1.79
C ASP A 161 -8.19 -14.66 0.68
N PHE A 162 -8.17 -13.34 0.39
CA PHE A 162 -7.44 -12.75 -0.73
C PHE A 162 -6.15 -12.03 -0.33
N ILE A 163 -5.91 -11.83 0.98
CA ILE A 163 -4.71 -11.16 1.49
C ILE A 163 -3.88 -12.10 2.36
N ASP A 164 -2.59 -11.88 2.41
CA ASP A 164 -1.69 -12.65 3.28
C ASP A 164 -1.59 -12.03 4.68
N ALA A 165 -1.66 -10.71 4.76
CA ALA A 165 -1.59 -9.97 6.02
C ALA A 165 -2.39 -8.66 5.94
N ALA A 166 -2.88 -8.20 7.08
CA ALA A 166 -3.43 -6.86 7.25
C ALA A 166 -2.65 -6.11 8.33
N VAL A 167 -2.31 -4.84 8.06
CA VAL A 167 -1.66 -3.93 9.01
C VAL A 167 -2.72 -3.04 9.62
N LEU A 168 -2.85 -3.08 10.95
CA LEU A 168 -3.82 -2.29 11.71
C LEU A 168 -3.16 -1.05 12.32
N GLY A 169 -3.62 0.13 11.94
CA GLY A 169 -3.12 1.40 12.45
C GLY A 169 -2.19 2.14 11.50
N ASP A 170 -1.26 2.91 12.06
CA ASP A 170 -0.32 3.72 11.31
C ASP A 170 0.75 2.85 10.64
N GLY A 171 1.04 3.14 9.39
CA GLY A 171 1.84 2.26 8.54
C GLY A 171 3.35 2.51 8.56
N GLU A 172 3.82 3.68 8.96
CA GLU A 172 5.21 4.13 8.76
C GLU A 172 6.23 3.20 9.43
N GLU A 173 6.03 2.91 10.71
CA GLU A 173 6.89 2.00 11.44
C GLU A 173 6.66 0.54 11.03
N ALA A 174 5.39 0.18 10.77
CA ALA A 174 5.01 -1.17 10.39
C ALA A 174 5.66 -1.62 9.07
N VAL A 175 5.69 -0.76 8.03
CA VAL A 175 6.32 -1.12 6.75
C VAL A 175 7.83 -1.29 6.88
N LEU A 176 8.50 -0.52 7.76
CA LEU A 176 9.92 -0.69 8.04
C LEU A 176 10.21 -1.98 8.80
N GLU A 177 9.37 -2.34 9.76
CA GLU A 177 9.49 -3.59 10.52
C GLU A 177 9.27 -4.80 9.62
N ILE A 178 8.19 -4.80 8.80
CA ILE A 178 7.91 -5.83 7.80
C ILE A 178 9.09 -5.96 6.83
N THR A 179 9.59 -4.85 6.31
CA THR A 179 10.77 -4.81 5.43
C THR A 179 11.98 -5.44 6.11
N GLY A 180 12.23 -5.12 7.38
CA GLY A 180 13.31 -5.70 8.18
C GLY A 180 13.18 -7.22 8.37
N ILE A 181 11.96 -7.72 8.55
CA ILE A 181 11.68 -9.16 8.64
C ILE A 181 11.97 -9.85 7.31
N VAL A 182 11.45 -9.33 6.20
CA VAL A 182 11.68 -9.88 4.86
C VAL A 182 13.18 -9.86 4.53
N ARG A 183 13.88 -8.76 4.82
CA ARG A 183 15.33 -8.63 4.63
C ARG A 183 16.10 -9.72 5.37
N ARG A 184 15.82 -9.90 6.67
CA ARG A 184 16.48 -10.95 7.48
C ARG A 184 16.16 -12.34 6.96
N TRP A 185 14.89 -12.63 6.70
CA TRP A 185 14.46 -13.92 6.16
C TRP A 185 15.18 -14.27 4.85
N LYS A 186 15.29 -13.32 3.91
CA LYS A 186 16.05 -13.49 2.66
C LYS A 186 17.54 -13.72 2.92
N SER A 187 18.16 -12.98 3.84
CA SER A 187 19.59 -13.12 4.18
C SER A 187 19.92 -14.46 4.85
N GLU A 188 18.97 -15.07 5.50
CA GLU A 188 19.06 -16.41 6.11
C GLU A 188 18.84 -17.55 5.09
N GLY A 189 18.61 -17.25 3.82
CA GLY A 189 18.32 -18.22 2.77
C GLY A 189 16.84 -18.63 2.71
N ALA A 190 15.96 -17.77 3.16
CA ALA A 190 14.49 -17.95 3.14
C ALA A 190 14.01 -19.27 3.81
N PRO A 191 14.43 -19.53 5.07
CA PRO A 191 14.11 -20.78 5.75
C PRO A 191 12.59 -20.94 5.90
N GLY A 192 12.09 -22.16 5.72
CA GLY A 192 10.68 -22.50 5.89
C GLY A 192 9.72 -21.88 4.88
N GLY A 193 10.24 -21.21 3.85
CA GLY A 193 9.46 -20.61 2.76
C GLY A 193 8.46 -19.55 3.23
N ARG A 194 7.38 -19.40 2.46
CA ARG A 194 6.31 -18.44 2.71
C ARG A 194 5.65 -18.59 4.09
N ASP A 195 5.44 -19.84 4.54
CA ASP A 195 4.76 -20.11 5.81
C ASP A 195 5.52 -19.58 7.01
N GLU A 196 6.84 -19.75 7.05
CA GLU A 196 7.68 -19.19 8.09
C GLU A 196 7.75 -17.67 8.04
N LEU A 197 7.79 -17.10 6.83
CA LEU A 197 7.75 -15.64 6.67
C LEU A 197 6.43 -15.08 7.22
N LEU A 198 5.29 -15.66 6.86
CA LEU A 198 3.98 -15.25 7.39
C LEU A 198 3.90 -15.40 8.91
N LEU A 199 4.49 -16.44 9.47
CA LEU A 199 4.55 -16.60 10.92
C LEU A 199 5.39 -15.51 11.60
N ARG A 200 6.53 -15.14 11.02
CA ARG A 200 7.33 -14.01 11.51
C ARG A 200 6.55 -12.70 11.45
N LEU A 201 5.79 -12.48 10.39
CA LEU A 201 4.91 -11.31 10.26
C LEU A 201 3.79 -11.32 11.29
N ALA A 202 3.14 -12.46 11.53
CA ALA A 202 2.06 -12.59 12.52
C ALA A 202 2.48 -12.29 13.97
N ARG A 203 3.77 -12.39 14.26
CA ARG A 203 4.35 -12.07 15.59
C ARG A 203 4.69 -10.58 15.75
N THR A 204 4.54 -9.80 14.66
CA THR A 204 4.77 -8.37 14.64
C THR A 204 3.54 -7.65 15.18
N GLU A 205 3.75 -6.63 16.01
CA GLU A 205 2.66 -5.79 16.49
C GLU A 205 1.89 -5.20 15.29
N SER A 206 0.58 -5.16 15.38
CA SER A 206 -0.33 -4.65 14.38
C SER A 206 -0.51 -5.48 13.09
N VAL A 207 0.15 -6.60 12.95
CA VAL A 207 0.02 -7.45 11.76
C VAL A 207 -0.93 -8.62 12.05
N TYR A 208 -2.05 -8.64 11.36
CA TYR A 208 -3.01 -9.74 11.35
C TYR A 208 -2.76 -10.61 10.11
N VAL A 209 -2.53 -11.90 10.31
CA VAL A 209 -2.34 -12.89 9.23
C VAL A 209 -3.53 -13.83 9.24
N PRO A 210 -4.53 -13.66 8.36
CA PRO A 210 -5.83 -14.35 8.45
C PRO A 210 -5.73 -15.86 8.57
N ARG A 211 -4.84 -16.51 7.82
CA ARG A 211 -4.66 -17.98 7.84
C ARG A 211 -4.32 -18.59 9.20
N PHE A 212 -3.91 -17.78 10.18
CA PHE A 212 -3.58 -18.22 11.54
C PHE A 212 -4.70 -18.01 12.54
N TYR A 213 -5.90 -17.66 12.06
CA TYR A 213 -7.08 -17.42 12.89
C TYR A 213 -8.29 -18.16 12.32
N ASP A 214 -9.04 -18.81 13.20
CA ASP A 214 -10.33 -19.40 12.85
C ASP A 214 -11.45 -18.43 13.20
N VAL A 215 -12.41 -18.29 12.29
CA VAL A 215 -13.58 -17.43 12.48
C VAL A 215 -14.80 -18.32 12.70
N ASP A 216 -15.39 -18.24 13.89
CA ASP A 216 -16.64 -18.93 14.21
C ASP A 216 -17.83 -17.98 13.94
N TYR A 217 -18.87 -18.51 13.35
CA TYR A 217 -20.08 -17.77 13.04
C TYR A 217 -21.27 -18.23 13.89
N LEU A 218 -22.15 -17.29 14.20
CA LEU A 218 -23.45 -17.58 14.76
C LEU A 218 -24.38 -18.15 13.67
N PRO A 219 -25.51 -18.82 14.05
CA PRO A 219 -26.46 -19.36 13.08
C PRO A 219 -27.05 -18.32 12.12
N ASP A 220 -27.01 -17.05 12.50
CA ASP A 220 -27.51 -15.92 11.69
C ASP A 220 -26.41 -15.29 10.79
N GLY A 221 -25.22 -15.89 10.73
CA GLY A 221 -24.11 -15.45 9.89
C GLY A 221 -23.22 -14.34 10.48
N ARG A 222 -23.51 -13.85 11.69
CA ARG A 222 -22.64 -12.88 12.37
C ARG A 222 -21.40 -13.58 12.91
N ILE A 223 -20.26 -12.90 12.87
CA ILE A 223 -19.03 -13.38 13.52
C ILE A 223 -19.30 -13.53 15.02
N HIS A 224 -19.06 -14.70 15.55
CA HIS A 224 -19.11 -14.99 16.98
C HIS A 224 -17.79 -14.67 17.66
N ARG A 225 -16.71 -15.17 17.09
CA ARG A 225 -15.35 -14.93 17.59
C ARG A 225 -14.31 -15.19 16.49
N VAL A 226 -13.14 -14.56 16.66
CA VAL A 226 -11.93 -14.81 15.89
C VAL A 226 -10.87 -15.30 16.90
N VAL A 227 -10.30 -16.46 16.68
CA VAL A 227 -9.33 -17.08 17.62
C VAL A 227 -8.12 -17.59 16.86
N PRO A 228 -6.90 -17.47 17.41
CA PRO A 228 -5.74 -18.07 16.79
C PRO A 228 -5.87 -19.60 16.75
N ASN A 229 -5.55 -20.20 15.62
CA ASN A 229 -5.55 -21.65 15.45
C ASN A 229 -4.19 -22.30 15.81
N ARG A 230 -3.26 -21.49 16.33
CA ARG A 230 -1.93 -21.91 16.80
C ARG A 230 -1.49 -21.09 18.01
N GLY A 231 -0.66 -21.67 18.86
CA GLY A 231 -0.29 -21.06 20.14
C GLY A 231 0.83 -20.03 20.09
N ASP A 232 1.47 -19.83 18.92
CA ASP A 232 2.65 -18.97 18.75
C ASP A 232 2.35 -17.68 17.96
N VAL A 233 1.05 -17.37 17.78
CA VAL A 233 0.57 -16.07 17.28
C VAL A 233 -0.26 -15.36 18.35
N PRO A 234 -0.34 -14.02 18.32
CA PRO A 234 -1.03 -13.26 19.36
C PRO A 234 -2.55 -13.53 19.36
N PHE A 235 -3.13 -13.66 20.57
CA PHE A 235 -4.58 -13.79 20.72
C PHE A 235 -5.34 -12.53 20.29
N ARG A 236 -4.69 -11.35 20.40
CA ARG A 236 -5.22 -10.06 19.95
C ARG A 236 -4.14 -9.33 19.18
N VAL A 237 -4.52 -8.82 18.04
CA VAL A 237 -3.69 -7.90 17.26
C VAL A 237 -4.01 -6.48 17.70
N HIS A 238 -3.00 -5.75 18.18
CA HIS A 238 -3.15 -4.37 18.60
C HIS A 238 -2.80 -3.44 17.44
N LYS A 239 -3.59 -2.39 17.25
CA LYS A 239 -3.26 -1.40 16.25
C LYS A 239 -1.99 -0.64 16.64
N ARG A 240 -1.16 -0.32 15.66
CA ARG A 240 -0.03 0.58 15.85
C ARG A 240 -0.48 2.04 15.84
N THR A 241 0.13 2.85 16.65
CA THR A 241 -0.18 4.28 16.75
C THR A 241 1.11 5.08 16.86
N THR A 242 1.43 5.82 15.81
CA THR A 242 2.55 6.77 15.79
C THR A 242 2.21 7.96 16.66
N MET A 243 2.81 8.07 17.86
CA MET A 243 2.46 9.12 18.84
C MET A 243 3.07 10.47 18.48
N ASN A 244 4.28 10.53 17.99
CA ASN A 244 4.95 11.75 17.55
C ASN A 244 5.05 11.79 16.03
N LEU A 245 4.18 12.56 15.38
CA LEU A 245 4.16 12.65 13.92
C LEU A 245 5.38 13.41 13.37
N ASP A 246 6.00 14.29 14.13
CA ASP A 246 7.17 15.06 13.69
C ASP A 246 8.44 14.21 13.52
N GLU A 247 8.50 13.04 14.15
CA GLU A 247 9.62 12.10 14.03
C GLU A 247 9.58 11.31 12.70
N TRP A 248 8.44 11.34 12.00
CA TRP A 248 8.25 10.53 10.80
C TRP A 248 8.37 11.34 9.52
N PRO A 249 9.00 10.74 8.49
CA PRO A 249 9.12 11.38 7.19
C PRO A 249 7.75 11.79 6.61
N TYR A 250 7.79 12.84 5.83
CA TYR A 250 6.71 13.27 4.95
C TYR A 250 7.29 13.44 3.53
N PRO A 251 6.46 13.49 2.49
CA PRO A 251 6.96 13.66 1.13
C PRO A 251 7.76 14.95 0.96
N LYS A 252 9.09 14.85 0.94
CA LYS A 252 10.01 16.00 0.79
C LYS A 252 10.09 16.48 -0.65
N LYS A 253 9.82 15.55 -1.59
CA LYS A 253 9.68 15.81 -3.01
C LYS A 253 8.30 15.33 -3.44
N PRO A 254 7.26 16.17 -3.28
CA PRO A 254 5.90 15.78 -3.61
C PRO A 254 5.80 15.33 -5.07
N LEU A 255 5.01 14.30 -5.28
CA LEU A 255 4.70 13.82 -6.62
C LEU A 255 3.83 14.84 -7.33
N VAL A 256 4.29 15.34 -8.46
CA VAL A 256 3.51 16.26 -9.29
C VAL A 256 2.88 15.45 -10.42
N PRO A 257 1.53 15.39 -10.50
CA PRO A 257 0.84 14.58 -11.49
C PRO A 257 1.10 15.11 -12.91
N LEU A 258 1.14 14.19 -13.88
CA LEU A 258 1.20 14.52 -15.30
C LEU A 258 -0.20 14.66 -15.92
N ALA A 259 -1.24 14.24 -15.19
CA ALA A 259 -2.64 14.33 -15.57
C ALA A 259 -3.43 15.04 -14.48
N GLU A 260 -4.59 15.57 -14.85
CA GLU A 260 -5.55 16.11 -13.90
C GLU A 260 -5.89 15.08 -12.82
N THR A 261 -5.87 15.51 -11.56
CA THR A 261 -6.20 14.69 -10.40
C THR A 261 -7.37 15.31 -9.63
N VAL A 262 -8.01 14.52 -8.76
CA VAL A 262 -9.14 15.01 -7.95
C VAL A 262 -8.76 16.14 -6.98
N HIS A 263 -7.48 16.31 -6.70
CA HIS A 263 -6.95 17.37 -5.82
C HIS A 263 -5.65 17.94 -6.41
N GLU A 264 -5.73 19.04 -7.12
CA GLU A 264 -4.58 19.75 -7.73
C GLU A 264 -3.96 20.76 -6.75
N ARG A 265 -3.47 20.28 -5.62
CA ARG A 265 -2.84 21.11 -4.58
C ARG A 265 -1.84 20.31 -3.76
N TYR A 266 -0.90 21.01 -3.16
CA TYR A 266 -0.02 20.40 -2.18
C TYR A 266 -0.78 20.13 -0.87
N ALA A 267 -0.89 18.87 -0.49
CA ALA A 267 -1.58 18.45 0.72
C ALA A 267 -0.59 18.27 1.88
N VAL A 268 -0.89 18.89 3.02
CA VAL A 268 -0.09 18.83 4.23
C VAL A 268 -0.91 18.22 5.36
N GLU A 269 -0.46 17.08 5.88
CA GLU A 269 -1.06 16.47 7.06
C GLU A 269 -0.69 17.28 8.30
N ILE A 270 -1.67 17.84 9.00
CA ILE A 270 -1.46 18.63 10.21
C ILE A 270 -1.75 17.86 11.47
N PHE A 271 -2.64 16.88 11.44
CA PHE A 271 -2.90 15.97 12.57
C PHE A 271 -3.58 14.67 12.10
N ARG A 272 -3.58 13.67 12.96
CA ARG A 272 -4.34 12.42 12.84
C ARG A 272 -5.22 12.20 14.04
N GLY A 273 -6.35 11.52 13.79
CA GLY A 273 -7.30 11.14 14.82
C GLY A 273 -8.39 12.18 15.01
N CYS A 274 -9.47 11.76 15.67
CA CYS A 274 -10.62 12.60 15.92
C CYS A 274 -11.31 12.21 17.23
N THR A 275 -11.70 13.21 18.04
CA THR A 275 -12.41 13.00 19.30
C THR A 275 -13.92 13.26 19.23
N ARG A 276 -14.46 13.65 18.04
CA ARG A 276 -15.86 14.05 17.88
C ARG A 276 -16.86 12.93 18.16
N GLY A 277 -16.49 11.66 17.85
CA GLY A 277 -17.34 10.51 18.15
C GLY A 277 -18.61 10.43 17.30
N CYS A 278 -18.60 10.92 16.07
CA CYS A 278 -19.71 10.80 15.13
C CYS A 278 -20.05 9.33 14.93
N ARG A 279 -21.34 8.97 15.07
CA ARG A 279 -21.76 7.55 15.06
C ARG A 279 -21.62 6.84 13.71
N PHE A 280 -21.56 7.57 12.63
CA PHE A 280 -21.36 7.05 11.28
C PHE A 280 -19.88 6.92 10.89
N CYS A 281 -18.95 7.51 11.66
CA CYS A 281 -17.57 7.68 11.26
C CYS A 281 -16.65 6.61 11.87
N GLN A 282 -16.25 5.62 11.08
CA GLN A 282 -15.26 4.63 11.48
C GLN A 282 -13.90 5.28 11.75
N ALA A 283 -13.43 6.16 10.87
CA ALA A 283 -12.14 6.83 10.98
C ALA A 283 -11.97 7.52 12.35
N GLY A 284 -12.99 8.24 12.81
CA GLY A 284 -12.98 8.89 14.12
C GLY A 284 -12.87 7.96 15.32
N MET A 285 -13.03 6.65 15.13
CA MET A 285 -12.87 5.62 16.17
C MET A 285 -11.51 4.93 16.08
N ILE A 286 -11.13 4.50 14.89
CA ILE A 286 -9.92 3.68 14.68
C ILE A 286 -8.63 4.49 14.70
N THR A 287 -8.67 5.80 14.40
CA THR A 287 -7.49 6.66 14.34
C THR A 287 -7.14 7.39 15.64
N ARG A 288 -7.89 7.15 16.73
CA ARG A 288 -7.57 7.72 18.04
C ARG A 288 -6.24 7.21 18.59
N PRO A 289 -5.52 8.06 19.41
CA PRO A 289 -5.82 9.41 19.86
C PRO A 289 -5.56 10.48 18.79
N VAL A 290 -5.96 11.73 19.06
CA VAL A 290 -5.52 12.89 18.26
C VAL A 290 -4.04 13.13 18.49
N ARG A 291 -3.30 13.31 17.40
CA ARG A 291 -1.86 13.61 17.39
C ARG A 291 -1.62 14.70 16.37
N GLU A 292 -0.99 15.77 16.80
CA GLU A 292 -0.76 16.96 15.99
C GLU A 292 0.70 17.07 15.61
N ARG A 293 0.99 17.58 14.41
CA ARG A 293 2.33 18.04 14.05
C ARG A 293 2.58 19.42 14.66
N SER A 294 3.82 19.73 14.97
CA SER A 294 4.20 21.06 15.41
C SER A 294 3.99 22.10 14.31
N LEU A 295 3.67 23.34 14.69
CA LEU A 295 3.55 24.45 13.74
C LEU A 295 4.85 24.68 12.96
N GLN A 296 6.00 24.41 13.58
CA GLN A 296 7.29 24.50 12.92
C GLN A 296 7.38 23.47 11.78
N THR A 297 7.11 22.18 12.05
CA THR A 297 7.12 21.11 11.04
C THR A 297 6.13 21.40 9.92
N ILE A 298 4.91 21.85 10.25
CA ILE A 298 3.90 22.22 9.25
C ILE A 298 4.41 23.35 8.35
N GLY A 299 5.03 24.39 8.92
CA GLY A 299 5.62 25.49 8.16
C GLY A 299 6.72 25.03 7.20
N GLU A 300 7.63 24.18 7.69
CA GLU A 300 8.71 23.59 6.88
C GLU A 300 8.14 22.71 5.73
N MET A 301 7.10 21.92 6.01
CA MET A 301 6.41 21.09 5.00
C MET A 301 5.82 21.96 3.91
N VAL A 302 5.09 23.03 4.27
CA VAL A 302 4.47 23.96 3.32
C VAL A 302 5.52 24.62 2.44
N GLU A 303 6.55 25.22 3.05
CA GLU A 303 7.61 25.93 2.34
C GLU A 303 8.35 25.00 1.36
N ASN A 304 8.78 23.84 1.85
CA ASN A 304 9.49 22.86 1.04
C ASN A 304 8.60 22.29 -0.07
N GLY A 305 7.36 21.93 0.26
CA GLY A 305 6.43 21.33 -0.68
C GLY A 305 6.10 22.26 -1.85
N ILE A 306 5.78 23.53 -1.59
CA ILE A 306 5.53 24.54 -2.64
C ILE A 306 6.78 24.72 -3.52
N ARG A 307 7.95 24.86 -2.90
CA ARG A 307 9.20 25.06 -3.63
C ARG A 307 9.54 23.87 -4.55
N MET A 308 9.27 22.65 -4.10
CA MET A 308 9.64 21.43 -4.82
C MET A 308 8.60 21.01 -5.87
N SER A 309 7.33 21.33 -5.66
CA SER A 309 6.23 20.91 -6.56
C SER A 309 5.79 22.00 -7.52
N GLY A 310 5.91 23.28 -7.13
CA GLY A 310 5.35 24.40 -7.87
C GLY A 310 3.83 24.55 -7.75
N PHE A 311 3.16 23.82 -6.84
CA PHE A 311 1.74 24.03 -6.57
C PHE A 311 1.49 25.43 -6.02
N GLU A 312 0.41 26.05 -6.46
CA GLU A 312 -0.02 27.39 -6.02
C GLU A 312 -0.99 27.34 -4.83
N GLU A 313 -1.57 26.18 -4.56
CA GLU A 313 -2.54 25.95 -3.48
C GLU A 313 -2.02 24.92 -2.47
N VAL A 314 -2.28 25.16 -1.19
CA VAL A 314 -2.00 24.22 -0.09
C VAL A 314 -3.30 23.79 0.56
N GLY A 315 -3.49 22.47 0.68
CA GLY A 315 -4.57 21.87 1.44
C GLY A 315 -4.07 21.34 2.79
N LEU A 316 -4.66 21.79 3.90
CA LEU A 316 -4.38 21.24 5.22
C LEU A 316 -5.28 20.03 5.48
N LEU A 317 -4.69 18.88 5.76
CA LEU A 317 -5.39 17.61 5.95
C LEU A 317 -5.37 17.18 7.42
N SER A 318 -6.49 16.56 7.81
CA SER A 318 -6.68 16.03 9.17
C SER A 318 -7.32 14.64 9.14
#